data_8a13aa7686e4b87194b674f57dcab36b
#
_entry.id   8a13aa7686e4b87194b674f57dcab36b
#
_cell.length_a   1.000
_cell.length_b   1.000
_cell.length_c   1.000
_cell.angle_alpha   90.00
_cell.angle_beta   90.00
_cell.angle_gamma   90.00
#
_symmetry.space_group_name_H-M   'P 1'
#
loop_
_entity.id
_entity.type
_entity.pdbx_description
1 polymer ?
#
loop_
_entity_poly.entity_id
_entity_poly.type
_entity_poly.pdbx_seq_one_letter_code
_entity_poly.pdbx_strand_id
1 'polypeptide(L)'
;MNILKKPFFEEAIEACRYFWEAGWGENHAGNLTYLLSDEQVQEIKEDEDVKKTAPTQIAMTFEAKELIGKYFLVTRAGAFFRTIHKHPEKDLGIVKVNEDSVDIIWGFENGIMRPTSEFPAHLLCHQARLKQNPENRLVMHCHPTHTIAMTFAHEIDEEKFTRTMWRLNSECVLVFPEGLGMLPWMVCGEGAIGPETARKMEKYRIVIWPYHGMFASGTSFEDTIGLIETVEKNAQVYMLNGGNIKNGLTEDQVKELAQAFGLWD
;
A
#
# COMPACT_ATOMS: atom_id res chain seq x y z
N MET A 1 17.48 -23.43 1.71
CA MET A 1 16.92 -22.72 0.52
C MET A 1 17.07 -21.23 0.83
N ASN A 2 17.51 -20.40 -0.11
CA ASN A 2 17.75 -18.99 0.16
C ASN A 2 16.38 -18.24 0.22
N ILE A 3 16.05 -17.64 1.33
CA ILE A 3 14.80 -16.90 1.58
C ILE A 3 14.54 -15.82 0.51
N LEU A 4 15.58 -15.16 0.01
CA LEU A 4 15.50 -14.14 -1.02
C LEU A 4 15.06 -14.66 -2.41
N LYS A 5 15.02 -15.99 -2.58
CA LYS A 5 14.53 -16.66 -3.80
C LYS A 5 13.06 -17.08 -3.68
N LYS A 6 12.39 -16.71 -2.61
CA LYS A 6 10.95 -16.94 -2.47
C LYS A 6 10.18 -15.96 -3.35
N PRO A 7 9.10 -16.38 -4.03
CA PRO A 7 8.35 -15.52 -4.95
C PRO A 7 7.94 -14.18 -4.33
N PHE A 8 7.42 -14.19 -3.12
CA PHE A 8 6.98 -12.96 -2.46
C PHE A 8 8.13 -11.96 -2.16
N PHE A 9 9.39 -12.43 -2.01
CA PHE A 9 10.55 -11.53 -1.93
C PHE A 9 10.91 -10.95 -3.28
N GLU A 10 10.92 -11.78 -4.32
CA GLU A 10 11.24 -11.33 -5.68
C GLU A 10 10.19 -10.31 -6.15
N GLU A 11 8.91 -10.58 -5.93
CA GLU A 11 7.80 -9.65 -6.23
C GLU A 11 7.92 -8.33 -5.45
N ALA A 12 8.26 -8.38 -4.16
CA ALA A 12 8.44 -7.17 -3.35
C ALA A 12 9.62 -6.30 -3.86
N ILE A 13 10.74 -6.94 -4.22
CA ILE A 13 11.90 -6.25 -4.79
C ILE A 13 11.55 -5.63 -6.14
N GLU A 14 10.82 -6.36 -6.98
CA GLU A 14 10.39 -5.89 -8.30
C GLU A 14 9.41 -4.72 -8.18
N ALA A 15 8.44 -4.80 -7.27
CA ALA A 15 7.50 -3.72 -6.97
C ALA A 15 8.22 -2.43 -6.53
N CYS A 16 9.20 -2.54 -5.62
CA CYS A 16 9.99 -1.39 -5.20
C CYS A 16 10.78 -0.78 -6.36
N ARG A 17 11.38 -1.63 -7.21
CA ARG A 17 12.11 -1.19 -8.39
C ARG A 17 11.19 -0.49 -9.38
N TYR A 18 10.03 -1.06 -9.65
CA TYR A 18 9.02 -0.50 -10.53
C TYR A 18 8.58 0.90 -10.06
N PHE A 19 8.29 1.07 -8.78
CA PHE A 19 7.88 2.36 -8.23
C PHE A 19 8.98 3.42 -8.33
N TRP A 20 10.23 3.02 -8.14
CA TRP A 20 11.34 3.95 -8.37
C TRP A 20 11.46 4.33 -9.87
N GLU A 21 11.37 3.38 -10.78
CA GLU A 21 11.43 3.63 -12.24
C GLU A 21 10.24 4.50 -12.71
N ALA A 22 9.06 4.34 -12.13
CA ALA A 22 7.88 5.16 -12.37
C ALA A 22 7.97 6.58 -11.74
N GLY A 23 8.98 6.85 -10.90
CA GLY A 23 9.14 8.12 -10.19
C GLY A 23 8.23 8.28 -8.96
N TRP A 24 7.75 7.17 -8.37
CA TRP A 24 6.84 7.15 -7.23
C TRP A 24 7.50 6.80 -5.90
N GLY A 25 8.81 6.72 -5.88
CA GLY A 25 9.61 6.38 -4.70
C GLY A 25 10.93 7.17 -4.67
N GLU A 26 10.85 8.50 -4.68
CA GLU A 26 12.02 9.38 -4.61
C GLU A 26 12.66 9.36 -3.23
N ASN A 27 13.97 9.58 -3.17
CA ASN A 27 14.74 9.53 -1.94
C ASN A 27 14.49 8.22 -1.17
N HIS A 28 13.94 8.26 0.01
CA HIS A 28 13.50 7.11 0.82
C HIS A 28 11.97 7.10 1.02
N ALA A 29 11.26 7.70 0.09
CA ALA A 29 9.81 7.69 0.04
C ALA A 29 9.28 6.35 -0.46
N GLY A 30 8.08 6.01 0.00
CA GLY A 30 7.45 4.75 -0.29
C GLY A 30 7.87 3.63 0.66
N ASN A 31 6.93 2.74 0.91
CA ASN A 31 7.12 1.57 1.74
C ASN A 31 6.01 0.54 1.48
N LEU A 32 6.24 -0.68 1.89
CA LEU A 32 5.26 -1.76 1.76
C LEU A 32 5.31 -2.73 2.94
N THR A 33 4.18 -3.38 3.15
CA THR A 33 4.04 -4.54 4.01
C THR A 33 3.22 -5.61 3.30
N TYR A 34 3.71 -6.86 3.33
CA TYR A 34 3.02 -8.01 2.76
C TYR A 34 2.74 -9.04 3.84
N LEU A 35 1.47 -9.39 4.02
CA LEU A 35 1.03 -10.43 4.96
C LEU A 35 1.32 -11.81 4.38
N LEU A 36 2.17 -12.57 5.04
CA LEU A 36 2.53 -13.93 4.64
C LEU A 36 1.37 -14.91 4.86
N SER A 37 1.18 -15.85 3.94
CA SER A 37 0.28 -16.98 4.12
C SER A 37 0.86 -17.98 5.12
N ASP A 38 0.02 -18.90 5.62
CA ASP A 38 0.46 -19.93 6.54
C ASP A 38 1.51 -20.86 5.89
N GLU A 39 1.40 -21.15 4.60
CA GLU A 39 2.39 -21.91 3.83
C GLU A 39 3.73 -21.17 3.74
N GLN A 40 3.70 -19.88 3.41
CA GLN A 40 4.89 -19.03 3.36
C GLN A 40 5.56 -18.93 4.75
N VAL A 41 4.77 -18.85 5.83
CA VAL A 41 5.29 -18.85 7.20
C VAL A 41 5.99 -20.17 7.51
N GLN A 42 5.45 -21.33 7.10
CA GLN A 42 6.14 -22.61 7.29
C GLN A 42 7.45 -22.66 6.51
N GLU A 43 7.43 -22.21 5.25
CA GLU A 43 8.63 -22.16 4.42
C GLU A 43 9.77 -21.31 5.03
N ILE A 44 9.44 -20.14 5.61
CA ILE A 44 10.45 -19.28 6.24
C ILE A 44 10.98 -19.89 7.55
N LYS A 45 10.15 -20.58 8.33
CA LYS A 45 10.59 -21.28 9.56
C LYS A 45 11.56 -22.42 9.28
N GLU A 46 11.50 -23.01 8.08
CA GLU A 46 12.40 -24.07 7.66
C GLU A 46 13.71 -23.56 7.05
N ASP A 47 13.79 -22.26 6.73
CA ASP A 47 14.97 -21.65 6.12
C ASP A 47 16.13 -21.58 7.13
N GLU A 48 17.32 -21.99 6.71
CA GLU A 48 18.50 -22.09 7.57
C GLU A 48 19.02 -20.72 8.04
N ASP A 49 18.84 -19.67 7.23
CA ASP A 49 19.27 -18.33 7.60
C ASP A 49 18.31 -17.72 8.64
N VAL A 50 17.01 -18.03 8.55
CA VAL A 50 16.03 -17.67 9.55
C VAL A 50 16.30 -18.40 10.88
N LYS A 51 16.53 -19.71 10.84
CA LYS A 51 16.84 -20.52 12.04
C LYS A 51 18.06 -20.03 12.82
N LYS A 52 19.03 -19.44 12.13
CA LYS A 52 20.26 -18.91 12.75
C LYS A 52 20.08 -17.49 13.29
N THR A 53 19.03 -16.78 12.91
CA THR A 53 18.77 -15.42 13.35
C THR A 53 18.10 -15.42 14.71
N ALA A 54 18.72 -14.80 15.71
CA ALA A 54 18.05 -14.55 16.98
C ALA A 54 17.03 -13.41 16.81
N PRO A 55 15.73 -13.61 17.13
CA PRO A 55 14.74 -12.56 16.99
C PRO A 55 15.08 -11.32 17.84
N THR A 56 14.90 -10.13 17.25
CA THR A 56 15.03 -8.86 17.97
C THR A 56 13.63 -8.28 18.19
N GLN A 57 13.29 -8.01 19.44
CA GLN A 57 11.98 -7.47 19.80
C GLN A 57 11.95 -5.94 19.76
N ILE A 58 10.86 -5.39 19.26
CA ILE A 58 10.56 -3.95 19.25
C ILE A 58 9.18 -3.75 19.88
N ALA A 59 9.09 -2.88 20.88
CA ALA A 59 7.81 -2.52 21.48
C ALA A 59 6.89 -1.82 20.48
N MET A 60 5.60 -2.15 20.51
CA MET A 60 4.54 -1.43 19.82
C MET A 60 3.87 -0.44 20.76
N THR A 61 3.49 0.72 20.24
CA THR A 61 2.78 1.77 20.97
C THR A 61 1.29 1.86 20.58
N PHE A 62 0.81 0.89 19.80
CA PHE A 62 -0.55 0.81 19.30
C PHE A 62 -1.02 -0.65 19.31
N GLU A 63 -2.34 -0.86 19.26
CA GLU A 63 -2.93 -2.18 19.29
C GLU A 63 -3.20 -2.71 17.86
N ALA A 64 -2.75 -3.94 17.59
CA ALA A 64 -3.01 -4.68 16.36
C ALA A 64 -3.53 -6.10 16.67
N LYS A 65 -4.56 -6.19 17.52
CA LYS A 65 -5.04 -7.46 18.13
C LYS A 65 -5.36 -8.55 17.12
N GLU A 66 -5.97 -8.20 16.00
CA GLU A 66 -6.39 -9.15 14.96
C GLU A 66 -5.21 -9.68 14.13
N LEU A 67 -4.02 -9.07 14.28
CA LEU A 67 -2.80 -9.47 13.61
C LEU A 67 -1.82 -10.23 14.52
N ILE A 68 -2.16 -10.48 15.78
CA ILE A 68 -1.29 -11.22 16.71
C ILE A 68 -1.00 -12.61 16.13
N GLY A 69 0.29 -12.96 16.10
CA GLY A 69 0.79 -14.21 15.51
C GLY A 69 1.02 -14.16 14.00
N LYS A 70 0.58 -13.12 13.29
CA LYS A 70 0.78 -12.95 11.85
C LYS A 70 2.19 -12.48 11.53
N TYR A 71 2.67 -12.84 10.34
CA TYR A 71 3.99 -12.51 9.83
C TYR A 71 3.89 -11.59 8.62
N PHE A 72 4.78 -10.62 8.56
CA PHE A 72 4.81 -9.64 7.48
C PHE A 72 6.22 -9.50 6.91
N LEU A 73 6.33 -9.44 5.58
CA LEU A 73 7.48 -8.85 4.91
C LEU A 73 7.31 -7.33 4.92
N VAL A 74 8.36 -6.59 5.30
CA VAL A 74 8.28 -5.15 5.55
C VAL A 74 9.53 -4.46 5.00
N THR A 75 9.37 -3.28 4.42
CA THR A 75 10.48 -2.40 4.06
C THR A 75 11.04 -1.67 5.29
N ARG A 76 12.35 -1.43 5.28
CA ARG A 76 13.09 -0.75 6.34
C ARG A 76 12.80 0.76 6.37
N ALA A 77 12.85 1.36 7.57
CA ALA A 77 12.88 2.82 7.72
C ALA A 77 14.09 3.41 6.98
N GLY A 78 13.83 4.38 6.10
CA GLY A 78 14.84 5.02 5.28
C GLY A 78 15.47 4.11 4.21
N ALA A 79 14.78 3.05 3.78
CA ALA A 79 15.18 2.29 2.60
C ALA A 79 14.97 3.12 1.33
N PHE A 80 15.82 2.90 0.34
CA PHE A 80 15.67 3.52 -0.98
C PHE A 80 15.16 2.46 -1.95
N PHE A 81 13.98 2.63 -2.50
CA PHE A 81 13.41 1.70 -3.48
C PHE A 81 14.37 1.38 -4.63
N ARG A 82 15.11 2.37 -5.10
CA ARG A 82 16.11 2.22 -6.17
C ARG A 82 17.25 1.24 -5.85
N THR A 83 17.50 0.93 -4.58
CA THR A 83 18.66 0.12 -4.15
C THR A 83 18.30 -1.13 -3.37
N ILE A 84 17.02 -1.37 -3.03
CA ILE A 84 16.57 -2.58 -2.32
C ILE A 84 17.07 -3.86 -3.00
N HIS A 85 17.06 -3.91 -4.34
CA HIS A 85 17.55 -5.06 -5.10
C HIS A 85 19.04 -5.37 -4.90
N LYS A 86 19.84 -4.42 -4.41
CA LYS A 86 21.27 -4.60 -4.16
C LYS A 86 21.56 -5.17 -2.77
N HIS A 87 20.73 -4.83 -1.82
CA HIS A 87 20.90 -5.17 -0.40
C HIS A 87 19.56 -5.55 0.24
N PRO A 88 18.83 -6.55 -0.33
CA PRO A 88 17.49 -6.89 0.16
C PRO A 88 17.49 -7.35 1.62
N GLU A 89 18.54 -8.05 2.11
CA GLU A 89 18.69 -8.48 3.50
C GLU A 89 18.85 -7.33 4.49
N LYS A 90 19.23 -6.15 4.00
CA LYS A 90 19.33 -4.92 4.80
C LYS A 90 18.04 -4.14 4.78
N ASP A 91 17.42 -4.01 3.61
CA ASP A 91 16.32 -3.08 3.35
C ASP A 91 14.93 -3.73 3.49
N LEU A 92 14.89 -5.05 3.59
CA LEU A 92 13.68 -5.85 3.88
C LEU A 92 13.85 -6.66 5.16
N GLY A 93 12.75 -6.95 5.82
CA GLY A 93 12.72 -7.83 6.97
C GLY A 93 11.40 -8.56 7.13
N ILE A 94 11.44 -9.69 7.81
CA ILE A 94 10.26 -10.41 8.25
C ILE A 94 10.03 -10.11 9.72
N VAL A 95 8.84 -9.68 10.05
CA VAL A 95 8.41 -9.42 11.41
C VAL A 95 7.22 -10.29 11.78
N LYS A 96 7.13 -10.66 13.05
CA LYS A 96 5.96 -11.32 13.66
C LYS A 96 5.31 -10.37 14.64
N VAL A 97 4.01 -10.19 14.55
CA VAL A 97 3.23 -9.34 15.46
C VAL A 97 2.93 -10.12 16.74
N ASN A 98 3.19 -9.51 17.88
CA ASN A 98 2.80 -9.98 19.22
C ASN A 98 1.77 -9.00 19.81
N GLU A 99 1.39 -9.17 21.07
CA GLU A 99 0.38 -8.36 21.74
C GLU A 99 0.79 -6.88 21.88
N ASP A 100 2.02 -6.64 22.33
CA ASP A 100 2.58 -5.32 22.62
C ASP A 100 3.93 -5.06 21.92
N SER A 101 4.30 -5.91 20.97
CA SER A 101 5.61 -5.87 20.33
C SER A 101 5.59 -6.55 18.97
N VAL A 102 6.64 -6.35 18.20
CA VAL A 102 6.98 -7.17 17.04
C VAL A 102 8.34 -7.81 17.21
N ASP A 103 8.46 -9.06 16.79
CA ASP A 103 9.74 -9.74 16.68
C ASP A 103 10.25 -9.61 15.24
N ILE A 104 11.46 -9.09 15.05
CA ILE A 104 12.18 -9.19 13.79
C ILE A 104 12.70 -10.61 13.69
N ILE A 105 12.14 -11.38 12.76
CA ILE A 105 12.48 -12.80 12.55
C ILE A 105 13.68 -12.94 11.65
N TRP A 106 13.78 -12.05 10.64
CA TRP A 106 14.87 -12.05 9.67
C TRP A 106 15.01 -10.66 9.01
N GLY A 107 16.20 -10.36 8.49
CA GLY A 107 16.48 -9.15 7.73
C GLY A 107 16.83 -7.94 8.59
N PHE A 108 16.67 -6.76 8.03
CA PHE A 108 17.02 -5.48 8.66
C PHE A 108 18.46 -5.46 9.20
N GLU A 109 19.40 -6.01 8.39
CA GLU A 109 20.82 -6.12 8.79
C GLU A 109 20.96 -6.84 10.16
N ASN A 110 20.34 -8.03 10.27
CA ASN A 110 20.28 -8.84 11.49
C ASN A 110 19.61 -8.12 12.69
N GLY A 111 18.54 -7.37 12.42
CA GLY A 111 17.75 -6.71 13.45
C GLY A 111 18.31 -5.39 13.99
N ILE A 112 19.39 -4.88 13.38
CA ILE A 112 19.96 -3.57 13.75
C ILE A 112 19.04 -2.43 13.30
N MET A 113 18.45 -2.56 12.10
CA MET A 113 17.53 -1.58 11.54
C MET A 113 16.09 -1.82 12.01
N ARG A 114 15.19 -0.91 11.65
CA ARG A 114 13.77 -0.93 12.06
C ARG A 114 12.85 -0.99 10.85
N PRO A 115 11.64 -1.54 11.00
CA PRO A 115 10.55 -1.37 10.03
C PRO A 115 10.32 0.10 9.68
N THR A 116 9.71 0.36 8.53
CA THR A 116 9.30 1.72 8.14
C THR A 116 8.64 2.47 9.28
N SER A 117 8.82 3.79 9.36
CA SER A 117 8.15 4.64 10.37
C SER A 117 6.63 4.62 10.25
N GLU A 118 6.10 4.28 9.07
CA GLU A 118 4.67 4.14 8.80
C GLU A 118 4.13 2.72 9.09
N PHE A 119 4.96 1.83 9.65
CA PHE A 119 4.55 0.47 9.98
C PHE A 119 3.28 0.40 10.86
N PRO A 120 3.07 1.29 11.86
CA PRO A 120 1.79 1.35 12.58
C PRO A 120 0.60 1.57 11.67
N ALA A 121 0.68 2.52 10.72
CA ALA A 121 -0.38 2.79 9.75
C ALA A 121 -0.64 1.56 8.86
N HIS A 122 0.41 0.89 8.39
CA HIS A 122 0.28 -0.34 7.60
C HIS A 122 -0.49 -1.43 8.35
N LEU A 123 -0.13 -1.72 9.60
CA LEU A 123 -0.80 -2.75 10.38
C LEU A 123 -2.29 -2.43 10.62
N LEU A 124 -2.61 -1.18 10.96
CA LEU A 124 -3.99 -0.74 11.09
C LEU A 124 -4.78 -0.87 9.78
N CYS A 125 -4.16 -0.53 8.65
CA CYS A 125 -4.75 -0.73 7.32
C CYS A 125 -4.97 -2.22 7.02
N HIS A 126 -4.03 -3.09 7.34
CA HIS A 126 -4.22 -4.54 7.22
C HIS A 126 -5.41 -5.03 8.05
N GLN A 127 -5.55 -4.60 9.31
CA GLN A 127 -6.72 -4.95 10.14
C GLN A 127 -8.04 -4.52 9.48
N ALA A 128 -8.10 -3.28 9.00
CA ALA A 128 -9.29 -2.76 8.34
C ALA A 128 -9.63 -3.56 7.07
N ARG A 129 -8.64 -3.85 6.23
CA ARG A 129 -8.84 -4.55 4.96
C ARG A 129 -9.14 -6.03 5.12
N LEU A 130 -8.53 -6.72 6.07
CA LEU A 130 -8.82 -8.14 6.35
C LEU A 130 -10.25 -8.38 6.82
N LYS A 131 -10.89 -7.41 7.49
CA LYS A 131 -12.31 -7.47 7.84
C LYS A 131 -13.22 -7.43 6.62
N GLN A 132 -12.79 -6.74 5.56
CA GLN A 132 -13.55 -6.62 4.30
C GLN A 132 -13.25 -7.76 3.34
N ASN A 133 -11.98 -8.16 3.25
CA ASN A 133 -11.53 -9.24 2.38
C ASN A 133 -10.39 -10.02 3.06
N PRO A 134 -10.64 -11.26 3.53
CA PRO A 134 -9.62 -12.11 4.16
C PRO A 134 -8.42 -12.45 3.26
N GLU A 135 -8.59 -12.32 1.93
CA GLU A 135 -7.50 -12.56 0.97
C GLU A 135 -6.57 -11.36 0.81
N ASN A 136 -6.83 -10.25 1.50
CA ASN A 136 -5.96 -9.07 1.43
C ASN A 136 -4.55 -9.39 1.96
N ARG A 137 -3.52 -9.05 1.19
CA ARG A 137 -2.12 -9.39 1.52
C ARG A 137 -1.19 -8.19 1.56
N LEU A 138 -1.47 -7.17 0.78
CA LEU A 138 -0.54 -6.08 0.54
C LEU A 138 -1.10 -4.74 1.00
N VAL A 139 -0.26 -3.94 1.65
CA VAL A 139 -0.46 -2.50 1.84
C VAL A 139 0.80 -1.80 1.34
N MET A 140 0.63 -0.85 0.44
CA MET A 140 1.70 -0.06 -0.16
C MET A 140 1.45 1.43 0.02
N HIS A 141 2.51 2.17 0.27
CA HIS A 141 2.53 3.63 0.22
C HIS A 141 3.51 4.09 -0.85
N CYS A 142 3.11 5.06 -1.66
CA CYS A 142 3.95 5.63 -2.72
C CYS A 142 3.51 7.07 -3.05
N HIS A 143 4.35 7.75 -3.85
CA HIS A 143 4.19 9.15 -4.22
C HIS A 143 3.92 9.33 -5.73
N PRO A 144 2.76 8.90 -6.28
CA PRO A 144 2.47 9.03 -7.70
C PRO A 144 2.33 10.50 -8.07
N THR A 145 3.14 10.95 -9.02
CA THR A 145 3.36 12.36 -9.34
C THR A 145 2.09 13.10 -9.76
N HIS A 146 1.30 12.50 -10.66
CA HIS A 146 0.10 13.17 -11.18
C HIS A 146 -1.05 13.13 -10.18
N THR A 147 -1.14 12.08 -9.37
CA THR A 147 -2.11 12.01 -8.29
C THR A 147 -1.83 13.11 -7.25
N ILE A 148 -0.58 13.30 -6.86
CA ILE A 148 -0.18 14.41 -5.99
C ILE A 148 -0.51 15.74 -6.66
N ALA A 149 -0.13 15.93 -7.94
CA ALA A 149 -0.43 17.16 -8.68
C ALA A 149 -1.93 17.45 -8.75
N MET A 150 -2.75 16.42 -8.94
CA MET A 150 -4.20 16.58 -8.98
C MET A 150 -4.77 17.08 -7.65
N THR A 151 -4.15 16.77 -6.50
CA THR A 151 -4.60 17.32 -5.20
C THR A 151 -4.40 18.83 -5.07
N PHE A 152 -3.56 19.47 -5.91
CA PHE A 152 -3.43 20.94 -6.00
C PHE A 152 -4.44 21.57 -6.95
N ALA A 153 -4.90 20.79 -7.95
CA ALA A 153 -5.74 21.29 -9.04
C ALA A 153 -7.23 20.95 -8.89
N HIS A 154 -7.57 20.05 -7.99
CA HIS A 154 -8.93 19.57 -7.72
C HIS A 154 -9.33 19.86 -6.25
N GLU A 155 -10.62 19.93 -5.98
CA GLU A 155 -11.12 20.01 -4.60
C GLU A 155 -10.69 18.79 -3.78
N ILE A 156 -10.31 19.02 -2.52
CA ILE A 156 -10.00 17.95 -1.56
C ILE A 156 -11.32 17.42 -0.98
N ASP A 157 -12.02 16.67 -1.81
CA ASP A 157 -13.31 16.04 -1.53
C ASP A 157 -13.34 14.66 -2.19
N GLU A 158 -13.48 13.60 -1.40
CA GLU A 158 -13.36 12.22 -1.88
C GLU A 158 -14.44 11.83 -2.90
N GLU A 159 -15.67 12.35 -2.73
CA GLU A 159 -16.77 12.04 -3.65
C GLU A 159 -16.56 12.72 -5.00
N LYS A 160 -16.24 14.01 -4.98
CA LYS A 160 -15.97 14.78 -6.22
C LYS A 160 -14.73 14.24 -6.95
N PHE A 161 -13.67 13.91 -6.20
CA PHE A 161 -12.45 13.36 -6.78
C PHE A 161 -12.72 12.00 -7.44
N THR A 162 -13.41 11.11 -6.75
CA THR A 162 -13.83 9.81 -7.28
C THR A 162 -14.69 9.97 -8.55
N ARG A 163 -15.72 10.82 -8.49
CA ARG A 163 -16.59 11.06 -9.66
C ARG A 163 -15.82 11.62 -10.84
N THR A 164 -14.86 12.52 -10.61
CA THR A 164 -13.98 13.03 -11.67
C THR A 164 -13.20 11.90 -12.31
N MET A 165 -12.59 11.00 -11.53
CA MET A 165 -11.86 9.83 -12.04
C MET A 165 -12.76 8.90 -12.87
N TRP A 166 -13.94 8.56 -12.36
CA TRP A 166 -14.89 7.68 -13.07
C TRP A 166 -15.36 8.28 -14.40
N ARG A 167 -15.51 9.60 -14.47
CA ARG A 167 -15.91 10.28 -15.69
C ARG A 167 -14.80 10.40 -16.73
N LEU A 168 -13.56 10.28 -16.32
CA LEU A 168 -12.40 10.33 -17.22
C LEU A 168 -12.17 9.03 -17.98
N ASN A 169 -12.48 7.87 -17.36
CA ASN A 169 -12.16 6.58 -17.93
C ASN A 169 -13.04 5.47 -17.34
N SER A 170 -13.58 4.63 -18.20
CA SER A 170 -14.38 3.45 -17.83
C SER A 170 -13.63 2.51 -16.88
N GLU A 171 -12.31 2.32 -17.06
CA GLU A 171 -11.48 1.47 -16.20
C GLU A 171 -11.55 1.88 -14.73
N CYS A 172 -11.68 3.18 -14.44
CA CYS A 172 -11.81 3.64 -13.06
C CYS A 172 -13.06 3.10 -12.36
N VAL A 173 -14.17 2.98 -13.08
CA VAL A 173 -15.41 2.39 -12.54
C VAL A 173 -15.23 0.90 -12.27
N LEU A 174 -14.51 0.20 -13.17
CA LEU A 174 -14.30 -1.26 -13.07
C LEU A 174 -13.29 -1.62 -11.99
N VAL A 175 -12.19 -0.85 -11.89
CA VAL A 175 -11.05 -1.15 -11.00
C VAL A 175 -11.31 -0.72 -9.56
N PHE A 176 -11.96 0.43 -9.33
CA PHE A 176 -12.32 0.90 -8.00
C PHE A 176 -13.77 1.41 -7.92
N PRO A 177 -14.75 0.49 -8.08
CA PRO A 177 -16.17 0.83 -8.03
C PRO A 177 -16.61 1.39 -6.66
N GLU A 178 -15.89 1.09 -5.60
CA GLU A 178 -16.09 1.65 -4.26
C GLU A 178 -15.62 3.11 -4.14
N GLY A 179 -14.87 3.62 -5.12
CA GLY A 179 -14.27 4.95 -5.10
C GLY A 179 -12.91 5.01 -4.40
N LEU A 180 -12.48 6.25 -4.13
CA LEU A 180 -11.21 6.59 -3.48
C LEU A 180 -11.48 7.27 -2.14
N GLY A 181 -10.79 6.84 -1.09
CA GLY A 181 -10.74 7.57 0.18
C GLY A 181 -9.79 8.76 0.06
N MET A 182 -10.08 9.82 0.79
CA MET A 182 -9.22 10.99 0.87
C MET A 182 -9.20 11.52 2.31
N LEU A 183 -8.01 11.89 2.80
CA LEU A 183 -7.86 12.54 4.09
C LEU A 183 -7.78 14.06 3.90
N PRO A 184 -8.11 14.87 4.92
CA PRO A 184 -7.59 16.23 4.98
C PRO A 184 -6.06 16.17 5.13
N TRP A 185 -5.37 17.29 4.86
CA TRP A 185 -3.94 17.35 5.14
C TRP A 185 -3.65 17.05 6.62
N MET A 186 -2.72 16.15 6.88
CA MET A 186 -2.28 15.73 8.22
C MET A 186 -0.76 15.56 8.24
N VAL A 187 -0.15 15.68 9.40
CA VAL A 187 1.28 15.37 9.59
C VAL A 187 1.50 13.89 9.39
N CYS A 188 2.41 13.52 8.48
CA CYS A 188 2.75 12.14 8.17
C CYS A 188 3.70 11.51 9.21
N GLY A 189 3.74 10.19 9.27
CA GLY A 189 4.69 9.41 10.07
C GLY A 189 4.30 9.18 11.53
N GLU A 190 3.44 10.01 12.12
CA GLU A 190 3.03 9.89 13.54
C GLU A 190 1.58 10.32 13.76
N GLY A 191 1.02 9.95 14.92
CA GLY A 191 -0.25 10.46 15.40
C GLY A 191 -1.48 9.90 14.67
N ALA A 192 -2.43 10.75 14.33
CA ALA A 192 -3.77 10.37 13.89
C ALA A 192 -3.84 9.90 12.42
N ILE A 193 -2.84 10.16 11.59
CA ILE A 193 -2.94 9.87 10.14
C ILE A 193 -3.07 8.35 9.86
N GLY A 194 -2.37 7.51 10.61
CA GLY A 194 -2.48 6.05 10.49
C GLY A 194 -3.88 5.52 10.82
N PRO A 195 -4.44 5.81 12.01
CA PRO A 195 -5.83 5.46 12.36
C PRO A 195 -6.86 6.00 11.37
N GLU A 196 -6.74 7.25 10.90
CA GLU A 196 -7.67 7.82 9.92
C GLU A 196 -7.55 7.16 8.55
N THR A 197 -6.33 6.79 8.11
CA THR A 197 -6.12 6.00 6.89
C THR A 197 -6.81 4.64 7.00
N ALA A 198 -6.61 3.94 8.11
CA ALA A 198 -7.24 2.65 8.35
C ALA A 198 -8.78 2.75 8.39
N ARG A 199 -9.34 3.78 9.01
CA ARG A 199 -10.79 4.04 9.02
C ARG A 199 -11.35 4.23 7.60
N LYS A 200 -10.62 4.94 6.73
CA LYS A 200 -10.98 5.05 5.30
C LYS A 200 -10.86 3.72 4.58
N MET A 201 -9.85 2.91 4.91
CA MET A 201 -9.66 1.58 4.32
C MET A 201 -10.70 0.54 4.78
N GLU A 202 -11.58 0.83 5.71
CA GLU A 202 -12.79 0.02 5.93
C GLU A 202 -13.70 -0.01 4.70
N LYS A 203 -13.66 1.03 3.85
CA LYS A 203 -14.44 1.12 2.61
C LYS A 203 -13.57 1.06 1.36
N TYR A 204 -12.49 1.81 1.33
CA TYR A 204 -11.70 2.05 0.12
C TYR A 204 -10.40 1.23 0.10
N ARG A 205 -10.02 0.71 -1.06
CA ARG A 205 -8.71 0.06 -1.25
C ARG A 205 -7.58 1.07 -1.48
N ILE A 206 -7.91 2.31 -1.83
CA ILE A 206 -6.97 3.42 -1.96
C ILE A 206 -7.41 4.57 -1.05
N VAL A 207 -6.43 5.18 -0.37
CA VAL A 207 -6.61 6.41 0.41
C VAL A 207 -5.53 7.41 0.00
N ILE A 208 -5.97 8.55 -0.51
CA ILE A 208 -5.08 9.65 -0.93
C ILE A 208 -4.77 10.53 0.27
N TRP A 209 -3.48 10.81 0.44
CA TRP A 209 -2.95 11.81 1.34
C TRP A 209 -2.61 13.07 0.52
N PRO A 210 -3.46 14.12 0.54
CA PRO A 210 -3.23 15.31 -0.26
C PRO A 210 -1.83 15.91 -0.05
N TYR A 211 -1.19 16.32 -1.16
CA TYR A 211 0.15 16.93 -1.18
C TYR A 211 1.29 16.00 -0.76
N HIS A 212 1.02 14.68 -0.65
CA HIS A 212 2.00 13.71 -0.18
C HIS A 212 2.03 12.46 -1.09
N GLY A 213 0.96 11.68 -1.13
CA GLY A 213 0.92 10.42 -1.87
C GLY A 213 -0.36 9.63 -1.62
N MET A 214 -0.25 8.31 -1.65
CA MET A 214 -1.39 7.42 -1.37
C MET A 214 -0.98 6.16 -0.64
N PHE A 215 -1.92 5.59 0.10
CA PHE A 215 -1.92 4.21 0.55
C PHE A 215 -2.84 3.38 -0.33
N ALA A 216 -2.39 2.19 -0.73
CA ALA A 216 -3.18 1.23 -1.49
C ALA A 216 -3.09 -0.16 -0.87
N SER A 217 -4.12 -0.97 -1.08
CA SER A 217 -4.21 -2.31 -0.52
C SER A 217 -4.89 -3.25 -1.51
N GLY A 218 -4.40 -4.49 -1.57
CA GLY A 218 -4.90 -5.52 -2.48
C GLY A 218 -4.53 -6.93 -2.05
N THR A 219 -4.93 -7.90 -2.87
CA THR A 219 -4.73 -9.33 -2.64
C THR A 219 -3.37 -9.83 -3.10
N SER A 220 -2.71 -9.10 -3.99
CA SER A 220 -1.39 -9.42 -4.55
C SER A 220 -0.63 -8.14 -4.91
N PHE A 221 0.65 -8.27 -5.26
CA PHE A 221 1.43 -7.17 -5.81
C PHE A 221 0.81 -6.65 -7.11
N GLU A 222 0.44 -7.53 -8.01
CA GLU A 222 -0.13 -7.20 -9.30
C GLU A 222 -1.47 -6.46 -9.18
N ASP A 223 -2.39 -6.95 -8.33
CA ASP A 223 -3.68 -6.30 -8.02
C ASP A 223 -3.48 -4.88 -7.44
N THR A 224 -2.57 -4.74 -6.48
CA THR A 224 -2.34 -3.45 -5.81
C THR A 224 -1.63 -2.44 -6.72
N ILE A 225 -0.63 -2.88 -7.48
CA ILE A 225 0.08 -2.04 -8.45
C ILE A 225 -0.86 -1.58 -9.55
N GLY A 226 -1.64 -2.49 -10.14
CA GLY A 226 -2.62 -2.16 -11.18
C GLY A 226 -3.66 -1.15 -10.71
N LEU A 227 -4.09 -1.26 -9.45
CA LEU A 227 -4.98 -0.27 -8.83
C LEU A 227 -4.32 1.12 -8.73
N ILE A 228 -3.06 1.19 -8.27
CA ILE A 228 -2.28 2.45 -8.20
C ILE A 228 -2.08 3.04 -9.59
N GLU A 229 -1.68 2.23 -10.57
CA GLU A 229 -1.47 2.64 -11.97
C GLU A 229 -2.74 3.23 -12.58
N THR A 230 -3.91 2.62 -12.31
CA THR A 230 -5.18 3.11 -12.83
C THR A 230 -5.50 4.49 -12.29
N VAL A 231 -5.28 4.73 -10.99
CA VAL A 231 -5.50 6.06 -10.39
C VAL A 231 -4.50 7.08 -10.95
N GLU A 232 -3.21 6.74 -10.96
CA GLU A 232 -2.15 7.63 -11.45
C GLU A 232 -2.33 7.98 -12.93
N LYS A 233 -2.67 6.99 -13.77
CA LYS A 233 -2.95 7.21 -15.18
C LYS A 233 -4.07 8.22 -15.41
N ASN A 234 -5.12 8.14 -14.64
CA ASN A 234 -6.25 9.03 -14.78
C ASN A 234 -6.00 10.41 -14.17
N ALA A 235 -5.23 10.49 -13.10
CA ALA A 235 -4.70 11.77 -12.60
C ALA A 235 -3.80 12.44 -13.66
N GLN A 236 -2.96 11.68 -14.37
CA GLN A 236 -2.16 12.17 -15.49
C GLN A 236 -3.06 12.75 -16.60
N VAL A 237 -4.11 12.03 -17.01
CA VAL A 237 -5.06 12.49 -18.02
C VAL A 237 -5.73 13.80 -17.56
N TYR A 238 -6.16 13.88 -16.31
CA TYR A 238 -6.73 15.10 -15.73
C TYR A 238 -5.75 16.29 -15.82
N MET A 239 -4.52 16.09 -15.37
CA MET A 239 -3.50 17.14 -15.36
C MET A 239 -3.11 17.59 -16.77
N LEU A 240 -2.97 16.66 -17.74
CA LEU A 240 -2.68 16.98 -19.13
C LEU A 240 -3.80 17.79 -19.80
N ASN A 241 -5.06 17.64 -19.37
CA ASN A 241 -6.18 18.45 -19.82
C ASN A 241 -6.32 19.77 -19.04
N GLY A 242 -5.38 20.10 -18.15
CA GLY A 242 -5.45 21.31 -17.33
C GLY A 242 -6.66 21.35 -16.39
N GLY A 243 -7.16 20.20 -15.97
CA GLY A 243 -8.35 20.07 -15.12
C GLY A 243 -9.68 20.35 -15.84
N ASN A 244 -9.65 20.55 -17.16
CA ASN A 244 -10.81 20.97 -17.95
C ASN A 244 -11.42 19.77 -18.69
N ILE A 245 -12.43 19.15 -18.10
CA ILE A 245 -13.15 18.02 -18.69
C ILE A 245 -14.38 18.53 -19.40
N LYS A 246 -14.26 18.80 -20.72
CA LYS A 246 -15.41 19.20 -21.56
C LYS A 246 -16.32 18.03 -21.88
N ASN A 247 -15.74 16.88 -22.20
CA ASN A 247 -16.43 15.64 -22.54
C ASN A 247 -15.89 14.53 -21.64
N GLY A 248 -16.76 13.85 -20.95
CA GLY A 248 -16.45 12.69 -20.11
C GLY A 248 -17.71 11.83 -20.01
N LEU A 249 -17.61 10.66 -19.37
CA LEU A 249 -18.79 9.85 -19.09
C LEU A 249 -19.80 10.68 -18.27
N THR A 250 -21.08 10.57 -18.65
CA THR A 250 -22.15 11.11 -17.82
C THR A 250 -22.38 10.23 -16.60
N GLU A 251 -23.06 10.73 -15.57
CA GLU A 251 -23.43 9.95 -14.40
C GLU A 251 -24.25 8.70 -14.78
N ASP A 252 -25.18 8.83 -15.77
CA ASP A 252 -25.95 7.70 -16.27
C ASP A 252 -25.08 6.65 -16.94
N GLN A 253 -24.08 7.06 -17.73
CA GLN A 253 -23.14 6.15 -18.38
C GLN A 253 -22.22 5.44 -17.36
N VAL A 254 -21.77 6.14 -16.31
CA VAL A 254 -21.02 5.54 -15.20
C VAL A 254 -21.88 4.48 -14.50
N LYS A 255 -23.14 4.80 -14.22
CA LYS A 255 -24.08 3.86 -13.60
C LYS A 255 -24.37 2.66 -14.49
N GLU A 256 -24.67 2.90 -15.77
CA GLU A 256 -24.93 1.83 -16.77
C GLU A 256 -23.73 0.88 -16.86
N LEU A 257 -22.49 1.43 -16.88
CA LEU A 257 -21.27 0.62 -16.89
C LEU A 257 -21.15 -0.23 -15.62
N ALA A 258 -21.31 0.37 -14.45
CA ALA A 258 -21.19 -0.35 -13.20
C ALA A 258 -22.25 -1.47 -13.07
N GLN A 259 -23.48 -1.23 -13.50
CA GLN A 259 -24.55 -2.24 -13.51
C GLN A 259 -24.28 -3.35 -14.53
N ALA A 260 -23.77 -3.02 -15.72
CA ALA A 260 -23.44 -4.01 -16.75
C ALA A 260 -22.36 -5.02 -16.28
N PHE A 261 -21.49 -4.62 -15.35
CA PHE A 261 -20.48 -5.47 -14.74
C PHE A 261 -20.86 -5.99 -13.34
N GLY A 262 -22.11 -5.75 -12.88
CA GLY A 262 -22.59 -6.23 -11.59
C GLY A 262 -21.88 -5.63 -10.38
N LEU A 263 -21.35 -4.41 -10.50
CA LEU A 263 -20.59 -3.70 -9.45
C LEU A 263 -21.52 -2.89 -8.53
N TRP A 264 -22.64 -2.42 -9.07
CA TRP A 264 -23.67 -1.68 -8.34
C TRP A 264 -25.06 -2.28 -8.63
N ASP A 265 -25.97 -2.16 -7.65
CA ASP A 265 -27.40 -2.55 -7.77
C ASP A 265 -28.20 -1.60 -8.65
#